data_e078766f36496b7250d0518afa41af66
#
_entry.id   e078766f36496b7250d0518afa41af66
#
_cell.length_a   1.000
_cell.length_b   1.000
_cell.length_c   1.000
_cell.angle_alpha   90.00
_cell.angle_beta   90.00
_cell.angle_gamma   90.00
#
_symmetry.space_group_name_H-M   'P 1'
#
loop_
_entity.id
_entity.type
_entity.pdbx_description
1 polymer ?
#
loop_
_entity_poly.entity_id
_entity_poly.type
_entity_poly.pdbx_seq_one_letter_code
_entity_poly.pdbx_strand_id
1 'polypeptide(L)'
;MFAERAKNAIPCEIRMISGCEDKQTSADVSNVASFKLPDPAGRAGGACTSAILNVLYADKKKPDGDLSFKDVLLQMRGMLDGKGFDQIPQLSASRNLDVDSKFDITPDNFSGTKRAVMIGINYVGQDGELAGCHNDVLNMKEYLMDVHEFEEDNMMILMDDGEHVEPNQANILSAYRRVVALSQPGDVVYLHYSGTY
;
A
#
# COMPACT_ATOMS: atom_id res chain seq x y z
N MET A 1 1.99 -13.17 -27.26
CA MET A 1 2.11 -11.81 -27.85
C MET A 1 1.90 -10.69 -26.82
N PHE A 2 0.76 -10.58 -26.08
CA PHE A 2 0.57 -9.54 -25.07
C PHE A 2 1.52 -9.73 -23.86
N ALA A 3 1.61 -10.92 -23.30
CA ALA A 3 2.47 -11.23 -22.15
C ALA A 3 3.97 -11.00 -22.44
N GLU A 4 4.42 -11.26 -23.65
CA GLU A 4 5.79 -10.99 -24.07
C GLU A 4 6.08 -9.49 -24.21
N ARG A 5 5.10 -8.72 -24.75
CA ARG A 5 5.20 -7.25 -24.78
C ARG A 5 5.24 -6.65 -23.39
N ALA A 6 4.38 -7.12 -22.48
CA ALA A 6 4.37 -6.68 -21.09
C ALA A 6 5.71 -6.99 -20.39
N LYS A 7 6.25 -8.19 -20.60
CA LYS A 7 7.55 -8.60 -20.04
C LYS A 7 8.72 -7.74 -20.52
N ASN A 8 8.68 -7.27 -21.77
CA ASN A 8 9.73 -6.40 -22.32
C ASN A 8 9.55 -4.94 -21.89
N ALA A 9 8.31 -4.49 -21.71
CA ALA A 9 8.01 -3.10 -21.29
C ALA A 9 8.20 -2.88 -19.78
N ILE A 10 7.93 -3.93 -18.98
CA ILE A 10 8.03 -3.90 -17.52
C ILE A 10 8.95 -5.06 -17.10
N PRO A 11 10.26 -4.84 -16.97
CA PRO A 11 11.22 -5.92 -16.68
C PRO A 11 11.08 -6.53 -15.28
N CYS A 12 10.51 -5.78 -14.32
CA CYS A 12 10.23 -6.27 -12.97
C CYS A 12 8.85 -6.92 -12.86
N GLU A 13 8.66 -7.74 -11.83
CA GLU A 13 7.34 -8.19 -11.41
C GLU A 13 6.67 -7.09 -10.59
N ILE A 14 5.44 -6.72 -10.95
CA ILE A 14 4.64 -5.74 -10.21
C ILE A 14 3.35 -6.42 -9.80
N ARG A 15 2.98 -6.27 -8.53
CA ARG A 15 1.68 -6.63 -7.96
C ARG A 15 1.10 -5.37 -7.34
N MET A 16 -0.16 -5.08 -7.62
CA MET A 16 -0.81 -3.86 -7.17
C MET A 16 -2.19 -4.19 -6.60
N ILE A 17 -2.47 -3.63 -5.45
CA ILE A 17 -3.83 -3.56 -4.90
C ILE A 17 -4.27 -2.10 -5.02
N SER A 18 -5.32 -1.85 -5.80
CA SER A 18 -5.99 -0.54 -5.87
C SER A 18 -7.22 -0.52 -4.97
N GLY A 19 -7.54 0.66 -4.41
CA GLY A 19 -8.59 0.83 -3.41
C GLY A 19 -9.99 0.55 -3.92
N CYS A 20 -10.23 0.71 -5.22
CA CYS A 20 -11.56 0.57 -5.83
C CYS A 20 -11.46 0.26 -7.33
N GLU A 21 -12.61 -0.02 -7.97
CA GLU A 21 -12.74 -0.09 -9.42
C GLU A 21 -12.64 1.30 -10.06
N ASP A 22 -12.35 1.36 -11.37
CA ASP A 22 -12.17 2.62 -12.15
C ASP A 22 -13.37 3.59 -12.06
N LYS A 23 -14.56 3.09 -11.77
CA LYS A 23 -15.79 3.88 -11.69
C LYS A 23 -16.17 4.28 -10.26
N GLN A 24 -15.37 3.89 -9.30
CA GLN A 24 -15.61 4.11 -7.87
C GLN A 24 -14.60 5.10 -7.29
N THR A 25 -14.92 5.64 -6.12
CA THR A 25 -14.00 6.46 -5.32
C THR A 25 -13.62 5.71 -4.06
N SER A 26 -12.35 5.74 -3.69
CA SER A 26 -11.88 5.24 -2.40
C SER A 26 -12.37 6.14 -1.27
N ALA A 27 -12.84 5.54 -0.18
CA ALA A 27 -13.38 6.27 0.95
C ALA A 27 -12.27 6.67 1.93
N ASP A 28 -12.28 7.96 2.30
CA ASP A 28 -11.58 8.47 3.48
C ASP A 28 -12.52 8.35 4.70
N VAL A 29 -12.04 7.74 5.78
CA VAL A 29 -12.82 7.36 6.95
C VAL A 29 -12.37 8.17 8.15
N SER A 30 -13.26 8.97 8.72
CA SER A 30 -12.96 9.82 9.87
C SER A 30 -12.67 9.05 11.17
N ASN A 31 -13.06 7.77 11.24
CA ASN A 31 -12.79 6.92 12.40
C ASN A 31 -12.62 5.44 12.00
N VAL A 32 -11.38 4.99 11.98
CA VAL A 32 -10.99 3.61 11.64
C VAL A 32 -11.01 2.63 12.84
N ALA A 33 -11.52 3.03 13.99
CA ALA A 33 -11.58 2.16 15.18
C ALA A 33 -12.32 0.84 14.91
N SER A 34 -13.32 0.86 14.00
CA SER A 34 -14.04 -0.34 13.58
C SER A 34 -13.19 -1.34 12.78
N PHE A 35 -12.04 -0.94 12.28
CA PHE A 35 -11.08 -1.81 11.59
C PHE A 35 -10.07 -2.47 12.54
N LYS A 36 -10.07 -2.09 13.83
CA LYS A 36 -9.23 -2.71 14.87
C LYS A 36 -7.75 -2.76 14.47
N LEU A 37 -7.24 -1.66 13.94
CA LEU A 37 -5.82 -1.57 13.60
C LEU A 37 -4.97 -1.59 14.86
N PRO A 38 -3.76 -2.19 14.83
CA PRO A 38 -2.81 -2.08 15.92
C PRO A 38 -2.35 -0.62 16.06
N ASP A 39 -2.43 -0.06 17.26
CA ASP A 39 -1.92 1.28 17.62
C ASP A 39 -2.02 2.30 16.47
N PRO A 40 -3.23 2.60 15.95
CA PRO A 40 -3.37 3.41 14.74
C PRO A 40 -2.77 4.80 14.96
N ALA A 41 -2.04 5.31 13.96
CA ALA A 41 -1.39 6.63 13.99
C ALA A 41 -2.38 7.78 14.20
N GLY A 42 -3.66 7.56 13.93
CA GLY A 42 -4.74 8.51 14.17
C GLY A 42 -6.11 7.86 14.05
N ARG A 43 -7.17 8.66 14.14
CA ARG A 43 -8.54 8.16 14.02
C ARG A 43 -8.99 8.00 12.58
N ALA A 44 -8.55 8.89 11.68
CA ALA A 44 -8.91 8.86 10.28
C ALA A 44 -7.98 7.93 9.50
N GLY A 45 -8.46 7.38 8.38
CA GLY A 45 -7.69 6.51 7.48
C GLY A 45 -8.47 6.16 6.23
N GLY A 46 -7.79 5.72 5.19
CA GLY A 46 -8.42 5.17 4.00
C GLY A 46 -9.04 3.81 4.28
N ALA A 47 -10.25 3.58 3.79
CA ALA A 47 -10.95 2.32 4.04
C ALA A 47 -10.20 1.11 3.47
N CYS A 48 -9.57 1.23 2.30
CA CYS A 48 -8.77 0.15 1.71
C CYS A 48 -7.52 -0.16 2.53
N THR A 49 -6.74 0.87 2.91
CA THR A 49 -5.54 0.70 3.75
C THR A 49 -5.92 0.08 5.10
N SER A 50 -7.00 0.55 5.70
CA SER A 50 -7.49 0.00 6.97
C SER A 50 -7.94 -1.46 6.84
N ALA A 51 -8.57 -1.83 5.72
CA ALA A 51 -8.98 -3.21 5.47
C ALA A 51 -7.79 -4.15 5.31
N ILE A 52 -6.78 -3.79 4.50
CA ILE A 52 -5.59 -4.63 4.30
C ILE A 52 -4.79 -4.78 5.59
N LEU A 53 -4.63 -3.71 6.36
CA LEU A 53 -3.93 -3.76 7.65
C LEU A 53 -4.69 -4.59 8.68
N ASN A 54 -6.02 -4.55 8.71
CA ASN A 54 -6.78 -5.45 9.55
C ASN A 54 -6.55 -6.92 9.20
N VAL A 55 -6.51 -7.26 7.90
CA VAL A 55 -6.30 -8.64 7.44
C VAL A 55 -4.88 -9.13 7.71
N LEU A 56 -3.88 -8.27 7.52
CA LEU A 56 -2.46 -8.67 7.53
C LEU A 56 -1.70 -8.31 8.81
N TYR A 57 -2.22 -7.38 9.60
CA TYR A 57 -1.48 -6.80 10.72
C TYR A 57 -2.27 -6.73 12.02
N ALA A 58 -3.51 -7.26 12.08
CA ALA A 58 -4.31 -7.25 13.29
C ALA A 58 -3.52 -7.78 14.50
N ASP A 59 -3.62 -7.09 15.63
CA ASP A 59 -2.92 -7.42 16.88
C ASP A 59 -1.38 -7.44 16.77
N LYS A 60 -0.77 -6.73 15.81
CA LYS A 60 0.68 -6.73 15.54
C LYS A 60 1.25 -8.14 15.28
N LYS A 61 0.41 -9.07 14.92
CA LYS A 61 0.84 -10.42 14.58
C LYS A 61 1.27 -10.50 13.13
N LYS A 62 2.36 -11.24 12.89
CA LYS A 62 2.59 -11.78 11.55
C LYS A 62 1.34 -12.55 11.16
N PRO A 63 0.82 -12.39 9.94
CA PRO A 63 -0.32 -13.19 9.50
C PRO A 63 -0.05 -14.64 9.82
N ASP A 64 -1.04 -15.38 10.35
CA ASP A 64 -0.93 -16.82 10.52
C ASP A 64 -0.76 -17.44 9.13
N GLY A 65 0.45 -17.51 8.76
CA GLY A 65 1.22 -18.19 7.73
C GLY A 65 0.66 -18.34 6.33
N ASP A 66 -0.64 -18.43 6.05
CA ASP A 66 -1.07 -19.08 4.81
C ASP A 66 -2.21 -18.40 4.04
N LEU A 67 -2.47 -17.11 4.27
CA LEU A 67 -3.42 -16.39 3.43
C LEU A 67 -2.88 -16.25 2.00
N SER A 68 -3.65 -16.67 1.03
CA SER A 68 -3.34 -16.45 -0.39
C SER A 68 -3.67 -15.02 -0.82
N PHE A 69 -3.16 -14.58 -1.97
CA PHE A 69 -3.55 -13.30 -2.56
C PHE A 69 -5.08 -13.18 -2.71
N LYS A 70 -5.74 -14.27 -3.08
CA LYS A 70 -7.18 -14.36 -3.19
C LYS A 70 -7.85 -14.20 -1.82
N ASP A 71 -7.36 -14.88 -0.79
CA ASP A 71 -7.93 -14.80 0.56
C ASP A 71 -7.84 -13.39 1.12
N VAL A 72 -6.68 -12.73 0.99
CA VAL A 72 -6.50 -11.34 1.42
C VAL A 72 -7.50 -10.43 0.70
N LEU A 73 -7.59 -10.52 -0.62
CA LEU A 73 -8.50 -9.69 -1.40
C LEU A 73 -9.98 -9.91 -1.04
N LEU A 74 -10.39 -11.17 -0.88
CA LEU A 74 -11.77 -11.51 -0.52
C LEU A 74 -12.12 -11.08 0.90
N GLN A 75 -11.20 -11.21 1.86
CA GLN A 75 -11.41 -10.71 3.22
C GLN A 75 -11.52 -9.19 3.25
N MET A 76 -10.66 -8.46 2.52
CA MET A 76 -10.77 -7.01 2.38
C MET A 76 -12.14 -6.61 1.83
N ARG A 77 -12.57 -7.22 0.72
CA ARG A 77 -13.87 -6.94 0.08
C ARG A 77 -15.04 -7.23 1.03
N GLY A 78 -15.04 -8.39 1.67
CA GLY A 78 -16.09 -8.76 2.64
C GLY A 78 -16.16 -7.82 3.84
N MET A 79 -15.02 -7.31 4.30
CA MET A 79 -14.96 -6.34 5.38
C MET A 79 -15.53 -4.98 4.96
N LEU A 80 -15.18 -4.50 3.77
CA LEU A 80 -15.65 -3.23 3.25
C LEU A 80 -17.16 -3.27 2.99
N ASP A 81 -17.66 -4.31 2.33
CA ASP A 81 -19.08 -4.55 2.11
C ASP A 81 -19.85 -4.62 3.43
N GLY A 82 -19.38 -5.40 4.39
CA GLY A 82 -19.97 -5.53 5.72
C GLY A 82 -20.00 -4.23 6.54
N LYS A 83 -19.20 -3.23 6.16
CA LYS A 83 -19.18 -1.88 6.76
C LYS A 83 -19.95 -0.86 5.91
N GLY A 84 -20.53 -1.27 4.79
CA GLY A 84 -21.34 -0.42 3.90
C GLY A 84 -20.52 0.47 2.96
N PHE A 85 -19.27 0.09 2.65
CA PHE A 85 -18.48 0.77 1.62
C PHE A 85 -18.75 0.13 0.25
N ASP A 86 -19.05 0.95 -0.75
CA ASP A 86 -19.30 0.50 -2.11
C ASP A 86 -18.00 0.16 -2.87
N GLN A 87 -16.83 0.57 -2.37
CA GLN A 87 -15.55 0.34 -3.02
C GLN A 87 -15.15 -1.14 -3.04
N ILE A 88 -14.66 -1.59 -4.19
CA ILE A 88 -14.24 -2.98 -4.42
C ILE A 88 -12.74 -3.00 -4.76
N PRO A 89 -11.86 -3.32 -3.81
CA PRO A 89 -10.43 -3.43 -4.07
C PRO A 89 -10.10 -4.38 -5.22
N GLN A 90 -9.12 -4.00 -6.04
CA GLN A 90 -8.69 -4.76 -7.21
C GLN A 90 -7.25 -5.23 -7.06
N LEU A 91 -6.97 -6.46 -7.47
CA LEU A 91 -5.61 -7.00 -7.57
C LEU A 91 -5.19 -7.05 -9.04
N SER A 92 -4.06 -6.44 -9.34
CA SER A 92 -3.47 -6.44 -10.67
C SER A 92 -2.01 -6.91 -10.61
N ALA A 93 -1.54 -7.55 -11.67
CA ALA A 93 -0.16 -8.01 -11.76
C ALA A 93 0.41 -7.84 -13.17
N SER A 94 1.71 -7.52 -13.28
CA SER A 94 2.43 -7.41 -14.55
C SER A 94 2.79 -8.77 -15.15
N ARG A 95 2.61 -9.85 -14.41
CA ARG A 95 2.85 -11.25 -14.77
C ARG A 95 1.63 -12.10 -14.42
N ASN A 96 1.61 -13.35 -14.90
CA ASN A 96 0.65 -14.31 -14.40
C ASN A 96 0.94 -14.54 -12.91
N LEU A 97 -0.04 -14.20 -12.08
CA LEU A 97 -0.02 -14.42 -10.65
C LEU A 97 -0.87 -15.62 -10.30
N ASP A 98 -0.30 -16.61 -9.63
CA ASP A 98 -1.09 -17.65 -8.96
C ASP A 98 -1.74 -17.02 -7.73
N VAL A 99 -3.03 -16.73 -7.84
CA VAL A 99 -3.79 -16.07 -6.77
C VAL A 99 -4.04 -16.96 -5.56
N ASP A 100 -3.88 -18.27 -5.71
CA ASP A 100 -3.96 -19.25 -4.62
C ASP A 100 -2.60 -19.44 -3.92
N SER A 101 -1.51 -18.85 -4.45
CA SER A 101 -0.22 -18.81 -3.75
C SER A 101 -0.28 -17.86 -2.54
N LYS A 102 0.61 -18.11 -1.57
CA LYS A 102 0.73 -17.31 -0.35
C LYS A 102 0.94 -15.83 -0.67
N PHE A 103 0.21 -14.98 0.04
CA PHE A 103 0.43 -13.54 0.00
C PHE A 103 1.78 -13.22 0.64
N ASP A 104 2.67 -12.65 -0.14
CA ASP A 104 3.96 -12.21 0.36
C ASP A 104 4.42 -10.93 -0.38
N ILE A 105 4.98 -9.99 0.37
CA ILE A 105 5.64 -8.79 -0.17
C ILE A 105 7.08 -9.12 -0.54
N THR A 106 7.70 -10.02 0.22
CA THR A 106 9.10 -10.41 0.07
C THR A 106 9.19 -11.88 -0.33
N PRO A 107 9.84 -12.24 -1.45
CA PRO A 107 10.01 -13.64 -1.84
C PRO A 107 10.75 -14.48 -0.79
N ASP A 108 10.40 -15.77 -0.65
CA ASP A 108 10.98 -16.68 0.34
C ASP A 108 12.52 -16.73 0.36
N ASN A 109 13.17 -16.58 -0.80
CA ASN A 109 14.63 -16.61 -0.93
C ASN A 109 15.23 -15.22 -1.11
N PHE A 110 14.62 -14.21 -0.50
CA PHE A 110 15.05 -12.82 -0.61
C PHE A 110 16.41 -12.60 0.03
N SER A 111 17.29 -11.90 -0.68
CA SER A 111 18.63 -11.52 -0.19
C SER A 111 19.05 -10.09 -0.57
N GLY A 112 18.15 -9.33 -1.18
CA GLY A 112 18.39 -7.96 -1.63
C GLY A 112 18.09 -6.89 -0.57
N THR A 113 17.86 -5.67 -1.02
CA THR A 113 17.44 -4.56 -0.17
C THR A 113 15.93 -4.31 -0.34
N LYS A 114 15.25 -4.10 0.76
CA LYS A 114 13.84 -3.69 0.79
C LYS A 114 13.78 -2.17 0.83
N ARG A 115 13.10 -1.55 -0.14
CA ARG A 115 12.92 -0.09 -0.22
C ARG A 115 11.45 0.26 -0.29
N ALA A 116 11.08 1.44 0.21
CA ALA A 116 9.72 1.94 0.07
C ALA A 116 9.69 3.39 -0.41
N VAL A 117 8.67 3.73 -1.20
CA VAL A 117 8.23 5.11 -1.44
C VAL A 117 6.79 5.20 -0.98
N MET A 118 6.52 6.08 -0.04
CA MET A 118 5.23 6.21 0.60
C MET A 118 4.75 7.65 0.49
N ILE A 119 3.55 7.83 -0.05
CA ILE A 119 2.98 9.14 -0.37
C ILE A 119 1.62 9.24 0.30
N GLY A 120 1.46 10.25 1.15
CA GLY A 120 0.19 10.59 1.79
C GLY A 120 -0.15 12.06 1.54
N ILE A 121 -1.31 12.34 0.93
CA ILE A 121 -1.73 13.69 0.59
C ILE A 121 -3.11 13.93 1.18
N ASN A 122 -3.16 14.78 2.20
CA ASN A 122 -4.42 15.22 2.81
C ASN A 122 -5.00 16.47 2.12
N TYR A 123 -4.26 17.14 1.24
CA TYR A 123 -4.65 18.40 0.59
C TYR A 123 -4.96 19.49 1.62
N VAL A 124 -4.09 19.63 2.62
CA VAL A 124 -4.27 20.50 3.78
C VAL A 124 -4.60 21.93 3.37
N GLY A 125 -5.69 22.47 3.89
CA GLY A 125 -6.17 23.82 3.61
C GLY A 125 -6.81 24.02 2.22
N GLN A 126 -7.08 22.95 1.47
CA GLN A 126 -7.72 22.98 0.15
C GLN A 126 -9.16 22.48 0.22
N ASP A 127 -9.97 22.81 -0.78
CA ASP A 127 -11.30 22.23 -0.94
C ASP A 127 -11.15 20.71 -1.18
N GLY A 128 -11.87 19.93 -0.40
CA GLY A 128 -11.79 18.47 -0.45
C GLY A 128 -10.63 17.88 0.39
N GLU A 129 -10.15 18.62 1.39
CA GLU A 129 -9.17 18.13 2.35
C GLU A 129 -9.60 16.77 2.93
N LEU A 130 -8.63 15.83 2.95
CA LEU A 130 -8.77 14.50 3.51
C LEU A 130 -8.16 14.47 4.92
N ALA A 131 -8.52 13.46 5.70
CA ALA A 131 -8.07 13.35 7.08
C ALA A 131 -7.18 12.12 7.35
N GLY A 132 -7.19 11.15 6.45
CA GLY A 132 -6.63 9.82 6.71
C GLY A 132 -5.33 9.47 6.00
N CYS A 133 -4.92 10.22 4.97
CA CYS A 133 -3.83 9.79 4.10
C CYS A 133 -2.47 9.77 4.80
N HIS A 134 -2.20 10.71 5.70
CA HIS A 134 -0.99 10.69 6.52
C HIS A 134 -0.96 9.48 7.46
N ASN A 135 -2.08 9.19 8.12
CA ASN A 135 -2.21 8.03 9.00
C ASN A 135 -2.03 6.71 8.25
N ASP A 136 -2.54 6.61 7.02
CA ASP A 136 -2.34 5.46 6.16
C ASP A 136 -0.86 5.18 5.92
N VAL A 137 -0.08 6.23 5.61
CA VAL A 137 1.37 6.13 5.42
C VAL A 137 2.05 5.65 6.69
N LEU A 138 1.74 6.24 7.84
CA LEU A 138 2.36 5.89 9.12
C LEU A 138 2.02 4.46 9.55
N ASN A 139 0.75 4.07 9.46
CA ASN A 139 0.31 2.71 9.79
C ASN A 139 0.95 1.66 8.84
N MET A 140 1.04 1.97 7.56
CA MET A 140 1.68 1.08 6.58
C MET A 140 3.19 0.99 6.81
N LYS A 141 3.85 2.10 7.18
CA LYS A 141 5.26 2.10 7.58
C LYS A 141 5.52 1.12 8.72
N GLU A 142 4.73 1.20 9.80
CA GLU A 142 4.85 0.29 10.94
C GLU A 142 4.67 -1.16 10.52
N TYR A 143 3.65 -1.47 9.72
CA TYR A 143 3.44 -2.80 9.19
C TYR A 143 4.65 -3.34 8.41
N LEU A 144 5.22 -2.52 7.52
CA LEU A 144 6.39 -2.91 6.73
C LEU A 144 7.63 -3.15 7.62
N MET A 145 7.82 -2.35 8.65
CA MET A 145 8.94 -2.50 9.59
C MET A 145 8.75 -3.73 10.49
N ASP A 146 7.58 -3.88 11.11
CA ASP A 146 7.33 -4.91 12.11
C ASP A 146 7.21 -6.32 11.50
N VAL A 147 6.57 -6.42 10.34
CA VAL A 147 6.23 -7.72 9.73
C VAL A 147 7.22 -8.12 8.65
N HIS A 148 7.66 -7.15 7.85
CA HIS A 148 8.50 -7.40 6.68
C HIS A 148 9.94 -6.91 6.85
N GLU A 149 10.30 -6.40 8.03
CA GLU A 149 11.68 -6.00 8.35
C GLU A 149 12.26 -4.98 7.35
N PHE A 150 11.43 -4.03 6.90
CA PHE A 150 11.92 -2.88 6.15
C PHE A 150 12.66 -1.94 7.09
N GLU A 151 13.80 -1.43 6.65
CA GLU A 151 14.57 -0.44 7.40
C GLU A 151 14.11 0.98 7.06
N GLU A 152 13.93 1.83 8.08
CA GLU A 152 13.46 3.20 7.91
C GLU A 152 14.35 4.02 6.98
N ASP A 153 15.67 3.82 7.04
CA ASP A 153 16.66 4.49 6.19
C ASP A 153 16.47 4.18 4.69
N ASN A 154 15.77 3.10 4.36
CA ASN A 154 15.43 2.69 3.01
C ASN A 154 14.02 3.13 2.58
N MET A 155 13.34 3.96 3.37
CA MET A 155 12.03 4.50 3.06
C MET A 155 12.11 5.98 2.68
N MET A 156 11.40 6.34 1.62
CA MET A 156 11.17 7.74 1.21
C MET A 156 9.71 8.07 1.48
N ILE A 157 9.47 8.96 2.44
CA ILE A 157 8.12 9.37 2.84
C ILE A 157 7.88 10.80 2.38
N LEU A 158 6.75 11.00 1.71
CA LEU A 158 6.29 12.29 1.23
C LEU A 158 4.89 12.55 1.78
N MET A 159 4.71 13.64 2.54
CA MET A 159 3.41 14.05 3.10
C MET A 159 3.31 15.59 3.11
N ASP A 160 2.10 16.09 2.91
CA ASP A 160 1.79 17.54 2.95
C ASP A 160 1.48 18.01 4.39
N ASP A 161 2.30 17.57 5.36
CA ASP A 161 2.17 17.84 6.79
C ASP A 161 3.12 18.93 7.31
N GLY A 162 3.96 19.48 6.45
CA GLY A 162 4.96 20.50 6.79
C GLY A 162 6.22 19.96 7.48
N GLU A 163 6.31 18.67 7.77
CA GLU A 163 7.47 18.01 8.39
C GLU A 163 8.23 17.13 7.40
N HIS A 164 7.51 16.48 6.48
CA HIS A 164 8.07 15.60 5.45
C HIS A 164 8.31 16.34 4.13
N VAL A 165 8.91 15.63 3.19
CA VAL A 165 9.08 16.15 1.83
C VAL A 165 7.70 16.34 1.19
N GLU A 166 7.43 17.56 0.70
CA GLU A 166 6.18 17.93 0.05
C GLU A 166 5.88 17.03 -1.16
N PRO A 167 4.70 16.39 -1.23
CA PRO A 167 4.33 15.44 -2.30
C PRO A 167 3.87 16.12 -3.59
N ASN A 168 4.58 17.16 -4.04
CA ASN A 168 4.35 17.75 -5.34
C ASN A 168 4.89 16.86 -6.48
N GLN A 169 4.46 17.11 -7.70
CA GLN A 169 4.82 16.31 -8.87
C GLN A 169 6.33 16.13 -9.03
N ALA A 170 7.12 17.18 -8.82
CA ALA A 170 8.58 17.12 -8.98
C ALA A 170 9.22 16.21 -7.94
N ASN A 171 8.80 16.31 -6.69
CA ASN A 171 9.31 15.49 -5.60
C ASN A 171 8.89 14.02 -5.71
N ILE A 172 7.64 13.75 -6.11
CA ILE A 172 7.14 12.38 -6.37
C ILE A 172 7.95 11.73 -7.49
N LEU A 173 8.15 12.42 -8.61
CA LEU A 173 8.96 11.91 -9.72
C LEU A 173 10.42 11.71 -9.32
N SER A 174 10.97 12.59 -8.48
CA SER A 174 12.32 12.46 -7.94
C SER A 174 12.45 11.23 -7.05
N ALA A 175 11.48 10.98 -6.16
CA ALA A 175 11.47 9.80 -5.30
C ALA A 175 11.41 8.50 -6.11
N TYR A 176 10.55 8.43 -7.13
CA TYR A 176 10.48 7.26 -8.02
C TYR A 176 11.77 7.03 -8.81
N ARG A 177 12.37 8.10 -9.37
CA ARG A 177 13.66 7.99 -10.05
C ARG A 177 14.75 7.53 -9.11
N ARG A 178 14.77 8.03 -7.89
CA ARG A 178 15.75 7.67 -6.87
C ARG A 178 15.63 6.20 -6.46
N VAL A 179 14.41 5.71 -6.17
CA VAL A 179 14.23 4.31 -5.79
C VAL A 179 14.64 3.38 -6.92
N VAL A 180 14.31 3.69 -8.18
CA VAL A 180 14.74 2.91 -9.35
C VAL A 180 16.26 2.92 -9.50
N ALA A 181 16.90 4.07 -9.35
CA ALA A 181 18.38 4.19 -9.47
C ALA A 181 19.15 3.44 -8.37
N LEU A 182 18.56 3.31 -7.18
CA LEU A 182 19.15 2.59 -6.06
C LEU A 182 18.89 1.08 -6.10
N SER A 183 17.89 0.64 -6.85
CA SER A 183 17.46 -0.76 -6.85
C SER A 183 18.29 -1.61 -7.79
N GLN A 184 18.54 -2.85 -7.37
CA GLN A 184 19.26 -3.87 -8.11
C GLN A 184 18.34 -5.09 -8.34
N PRO A 185 18.66 -5.96 -9.32
CA PRO A 185 17.96 -7.24 -9.45
C PRO A 185 18.00 -8.02 -8.14
N GLY A 186 16.83 -8.46 -7.68
CA GLY A 186 16.67 -9.14 -6.39
C GLY A 186 16.19 -8.24 -5.25
N ASP A 187 16.17 -6.91 -5.44
CA ASP A 187 15.58 -5.99 -4.47
C ASP A 187 14.04 -6.03 -4.52
N VAL A 188 13.42 -5.63 -3.41
CA VAL A 188 11.98 -5.39 -3.29
C VAL A 188 11.71 -3.91 -3.12
N VAL A 189 10.77 -3.38 -3.90
CA VAL A 189 10.30 -2.00 -3.79
C VAL A 189 8.81 -2.01 -3.48
N TYR A 190 8.44 -1.42 -2.35
CA TYR A 190 7.06 -1.18 -1.96
C TYR A 190 6.67 0.25 -2.30
N LEU A 191 5.57 0.42 -2.99
CA LEU A 191 5.02 1.73 -3.33
C LEU A 191 3.65 1.88 -2.67
N HIS A 192 3.47 2.92 -1.86
CA HIS A 192 2.19 3.26 -1.24
C HIS A 192 1.77 4.66 -1.65
N TYR A 193 0.50 4.80 -2.00
CA TYR A 193 -0.12 6.09 -2.29
C TYR A 193 -1.47 6.14 -1.60
N SER A 194 -1.66 7.15 -0.76
CA SER A 194 -2.96 7.51 -0.18
C SER A 194 -3.25 8.97 -0.48
N GLY A 195 -4.36 9.20 -1.15
CA GLY A 195 -4.78 10.51 -1.65
C GLY A 195 -5.93 10.36 -2.66
N THR A 196 -6.39 11.47 -3.19
CA THR A 196 -7.32 11.52 -4.32
C THR A 196 -6.67 12.17 -5.55
N TYR A 197 -7.37 12.16 -6.70
CA TYR A 197 -6.96 12.80 -7.96
C TYR A 197 -8.14 13.54 -8.57
#